data_17979feaedfe5379f727d3fe9a9dc36e
#
_entry.id   17979feaedfe5379f727d3fe9a9dc36e
#
_cell.length_a   1.000
_cell.length_b   1.000
_cell.length_c   1.000
_cell.angle_alpha   90.00
_cell.angle_beta   90.00
_cell.angle_gamma   90.00
#
_symmetry.space_group_name_H-M   'P 1'
#
loop_
_entity.id
_entity.type
_entity.pdbx_description
1 polymer ?
#
loop_
_entity_poly.entity_id
_entity_poly.type
_entity_poly.pdbx_seq_one_letter_code
_entity_poly.pdbx_strand_id
1 'polypeptide(L)' 'MPEEIKDLTKLDAIIAQSIECRVKRIGNIVKMKFRTKHKLYTIKVSVNEAEAIRARISIPIVDY' A
#
# COMPACT_ATOMS: atom_id res chain seq x y z
N MET A 1 -7.45 -8.40 11.68
CA MET A 1 -8.15 -7.49 10.78
C MET A 1 -7.17 -6.53 10.13
N PRO A 2 -7.37 -6.18 8.88
CA PRO A 2 -6.52 -5.19 8.25
C PRO A 2 -6.70 -3.81 8.89
N GLU A 3 -5.62 -3.08 9.03
CA GLU A 3 -5.65 -1.70 9.51
C GLU A 3 -5.60 -0.74 8.33
N GLU A 4 -6.43 0.28 8.38
CA GLU A 4 -6.40 1.34 7.38
C GLU A 4 -5.33 2.37 7.74
N ILE A 5 -4.48 2.69 6.77
CA ILE A 5 -3.46 3.72 6.97
C ILE A 5 -4.10 5.08 6.75
N LYS A 6 -4.16 5.87 7.81
CA LYS A 6 -4.72 7.23 7.73
C LYS A 6 -3.63 8.29 7.74
N ASP A 7 -2.45 7.94 8.20
CA ASP A 7 -1.33 8.86 8.31
C ASP A 7 -0.23 8.46 7.34
N LEU A 8 -0.06 9.25 6.29
CA LEU A 8 0.93 8.99 5.25
C LEU A 8 2.36 9.12 5.75
N THR A 9 2.58 9.80 6.88
CA THR A 9 3.94 9.91 7.44
C THR A 9 4.44 8.57 7.96
N LYS A 10 3.52 7.64 8.27
CA LYS A 10 3.87 6.29 8.73
C LYS A 10 4.04 5.31 7.57
N LEU A 11 3.70 5.71 6.36
CA LEU A 11 3.70 4.82 5.21
C LEU A 11 5.08 4.26 4.91
N ASP A 12 6.13 5.07 4.99
CA ASP A 12 7.49 4.62 4.71
C ASP A 12 7.94 3.54 5.68
N ALA A 13 7.61 3.68 6.96
CA ALA A 13 7.91 2.67 7.96
C ALA A 13 7.16 1.36 7.69
N ILE A 14 5.90 1.47 7.27
CA ILE A 14 5.07 0.31 6.93
C ILE A 14 5.63 -0.39 5.70
N ILE A 15 6.02 0.35 4.67
CA ILE A 15 6.64 -0.21 3.47
C ILE A 15 7.92 -0.95 3.83
N ALA A 16 8.75 -0.39 4.70
CA ALA A 16 10.00 -1.01 5.12
C ALA A 16 9.78 -2.35 5.85
N GLN A 17 8.64 -2.50 6.52
CA GLN A 17 8.29 -3.73 7.23
C GLN A 17 7.50 -4.72 6.38
N SER A 18 7.02 -4.28 5.21
CA SER A 18 6.15 -5.08 4.37
C SER A 18 6.95 -6.10 3.57
N ILE A 19 6.38 -7.28 3.39
CA ILE A 19 6.96 -8.35 2.57
C ILE A 19 6.32 -8.41 1.19
N GLU A 20 5.13 -7.85 1.04
CA GLU A 20 4.38 -7.86 -0.21
C GLU A 20 3.43 -6.68 -0.25
N CYS A 21 3.23 -6.11 -1.42
CA CYS A 21 2.24 -5.08 -1.66
C CYS A 21 1.28 -5.58 -2.74
N ARG A 22 -0.02 -5.56 -2.45
CA ARG A 22 -1.06 -5.89 -3.42
C ARG A 22 -1.82 -4.64 -3.79
N VAL A 23 -2.03 -4.45 -5.08
CA VAL A 23 -2.65 -3.25 -5.62
C VAL A 23 -3.90 -3.65 -6.40
N LYS A 24 -5.02 -3.02 -6.08
CA LYS A 24 -6.27 -3.19 -6.80
C LYS A 24 -6.84 -1.84 -7.16
N ARG A 25 -7.09 -1.62 -8.43
CA ARG A 25 -7.72 -0.39 -8.92
C ARG A 25 -9.22 -0.59 -9.04
N ILE A 26 -10.00 0.33 -8.45
CA ILE A 26 -11.45 0.36 -8.53
C ILE A 26 -11.84 1.76 -8.99
N GLY A 27 -12.18 1.92 -10.28
CA GLY A 27 -12.49 3.22 -10.85
C GLY A 27 -11.29 4.16 -10.74
N ASN A 28 -11.49 5.30 -10.06
CA ASN A 28 -10.43 6.28 -9.84
C ASN A 28 -9.69 6.11 -8.52
N ILE A 29 -10.02 5.05 -7.77
CA ILE A 29 -9.42 4.78 -6.47
C ILE A 29 -8.56 3.53 -6.57
N VAL A 30 -7.40 3.58 -5.94
CA VAL A 30 -6.48 2.45 -5.88
C VAL A 30 -6.37 2.01 -4.41
N LYS A 31 -6.65 0.73 -4.17
CA LYS A 31 -6.42 0.12 -2.87
C LYS A 31 -5.05 -0.54 -2.86
N MET A 32 -4.22 -0.15 -1.93
CA MET A 32 -2.90 -0.76 -1.74
C MET A 32 -2.89 -1.48 -0.41
N LYS A 33 -2.59 -2.77 -0.44
CA LYS A 33 -2.51 -3.61 0.75
C LYS A 33 -1.07 -3.97 1.00
N PHE A 34 -0.56 -3.61 2.18
CA PHE A 34 0.80 -3.90 2.60
C PHE A 34 0.77 -5.02 3.62
N ARG A 35 1.35 -6.15 3.27
CA ARG A 35 1.42 -7.30 4.15
C ARG A 35 2.73 -7.29 4.91
N THR A 36 2.65 -7.22 6.24
CA THR A 36 3.79 -7.39 7.12
C THR A 36 3.71 -8.76 7.80
N LYS A 37 4.69 -9.09 8.62
CA LYS A 37 4.68 -10.37 9.35
C LYS A 37 3.53 -10.49 10.33
N HIS A 38 3.05 -9.37 10.86
CA HIS A 38 2.06 -9.37 11.95
C HIS A 38 0.72 -8.77 11.57
N LYS A 39 0.70 -7.86 10.58
CA LYS A 39 -0.50 -7.11 10.24
C LYS A 39 -0.65 -6.93 8.75
N LEU A 40 -1.87 -6.66 8.34
CA LEU A 40 -2.19 -6.25 6.98
C LEU A 40 -2.69 -4.81 7.02
N TYR A 41 -2.00 -3.93 6.32
CA TYR A 41 -2.37 -2.51 6.23
C TYR A 41 -3.01 -2.24 4.88
N THR A 42 -4.00 -1.37 4.87
CA THR A 42 -4.69 -0.96 3.64
C THR A 42 -4.71 0.55 3.54
N ILE A 43 -4.43 1.07 2.36
CA ILE A 43 -4.56 2.48 2.06
C ILE A 43 -5.35 2.65 0.77
N LYS A 44 -6.23 3.65 0.75
CA LYS A 44 -6.98 4.05 -0.44
C LYS A 44 -6.43 5.38 -0.92
N VAL A 45 -5.98 5.42 -2.16
CA VAL A 45 -5.38 6.63 -2.74
C VAL A 45 -5.88 6.82 -4.16
N SER A 46 -5.67 8.01 -4.70
CA SER A 46 -5.92 8.28 -6.12
C SER A 46 -4.88 7.57 -6.97
N VAL A 47 -5.16 7.47 -8.28
CA VAL A 47 -4.22 6.86 -9.23
C VAL A 47 -2.87 7.56 -9.20
N ASN A 48 -2.86 8.89 -9.16
CA ASN A 48 -1.62 9.67 -9.15
C ASN A 48 -0.81 9.43 -7.87
N GLU A 49 -1.49 9.39 -6.72
CA GLU A 49 -0.83 9.10 -5.45
C GLU A 49 -0.30 7.66 -5.42
N ALA A 50 -1.04 6.72 -5.98
CA ALA A 50 -0.61 5.33 -6.04
C ALA A 50 0.66 5.19 -6.86
N GLU A 51 0.79 5.90 -7.99
CA GLU A 51 2.00 5.87 -8.80
C GLU A 51 3.21 6.41 -8.03
N ALA A 52 3.02 7.50 -7.29
CA ALA A 52 4.09 8.07 -6.46
C ALA A 52 4.52 7.08 -5.37
N ILE A 53 3.57 6.40 -4.76
CA ILE A 53 3.86 5.40 -3.73
C ILE A 53 4.58 4.19 -4.33
N ARG A 54 4.13 3.72 -5.51
CA ARG A 54 4.77 2.58 -6.19
C ARG A 54 6.24 2.84 -6.48
N ALA A 55 6.59 4.07 -6.82
CA ALA A 55 7.98 4.45 -7.09
C ALA A 55 8.88 4.33 -5.85
N ARG A 56 8.28 4.37 -4.65
CA ARG A 56 9.00 4.26 -3.38
C ARG A 56 9.09 2.83 -2.86
N ILE A 57 8.33 1.90 -3.47
CA ILE A 57 8.24 0.51 -3.01
C ILE A 57 9.33 -0.32 -3.68
N SER A 58 10.14 -1.02 -2.88
CA SER A 58 11.15 -1.94 -3.37
C SER A 58 10.76 -3.40 -3.19
N ILE A 59 9.64 -3.67 -2.51
CA ILE A 59 9.12 -5.02 -2.32
C ILE A 59 8.29 -5.46 -3.53
N PRO A 60 8.03 -6.78 -3.68
CA PRO A 60 7.18 -7.26 -4.77
C PRO A 60 5.79 -6.63 -4.73
N ILE A 61 5.31 -6.20 -5.90
CA ILE A 61 3.98 -5.63 -6.07
C ILE A 61 3.15 -6.56 -6.93
N VAL A 62 1.98 -6.92 -6.44
CA VAL A 62 1.03 -7.77 -7.17
C VAL A 62 -0.20 -6.92 -7.52
N ASP A 63 -0.48 -6.79 -8.82
CA ASP A 63 -1.68 -6.13 -9.32
C ASP A 63 -2.78 -7.19 -9.54
N TYR A 64 -4.01 -6.89 -9.11
CA TYR A 64 -5.14 -7.78 -9.34
C TYR A 64 -6.48 -7.04 -9.39
#